data_454c473e756ea00209cc294c03de7a44
#
_entry.id   454c473e756ea00209cc294c03de7a44
#
_cell.length_a   1.000
_cell.length_b   1.000
_cell.length_c   1.000
_cell.angle_alpha   90.00
_cell.angle_beta   90.00
_cell.angle_gamma   90.00
#
_symmetry.space_group_name_H-M   'P 1'
#
loop_
_entity.id
_entity.type
_entity.pdbx_description
1 polymer ?
#
loop_
_entity_poly.entity_id
_entity_poly.type
_entity_poly.pdbx_seq_one_letter_code
_entity_poly.pdbx_strand_id
1 'polypeptide(L)'
;MMKIKRKKILWIRLLVYSLAMGAGTFLVHQKWDEQARTTFKTALLQELQKRDTLSIPYISNWTAISTLEEVNPGVVEIALDSGKRKYEIPCFKFENSLVKGGIQRGLLTALLDESPLDADSLHGTWNKLLKESDIFLKTHTRITVWDFQEQPSSAFSKNVQKFSQTDSLLSYYMGFRCEVEATGYASCEWWWLLSDWRLLAIGGVCAGIELLFFIFGKMYCYRKKRQPEEVEQKGLPVIVVTAEQSPVYQLGEHTFFDAERMELIKEEQVVKLTPQTAVLLEKFLQAEGHTLSTSLISETLWPNGSGSQERIHTLIR
;
A
#
# COMPACT_ATOMS: atom_id res chain seq x y z
N MET A 1 16.60 2.90 -28.13
CA MET A 1 16.82 2.53 -26.74
C MET A 1 15.84 3.18 -25.73
N MET A 2 15.43 4.45 -25.88
CA MET A 2 14.49 5.17 -24.99
C MET A 2 13.06 4.57 -24.91
N LYS A 3 12.48 4.07 -26.00
CA LYS A 3 11.12 3.47 -26.03
C LYS A 3 11.01 2.20 -25.17
N ILE A 4 12.07 1.41 -25.06
CA ILE A 4 12.10 0.16 -24.27
C ILE A 4 12.13 0.49 -22.76
N LYS A 5 12.88 1.51 -22.34
CA LYS A 5 12.91 1.95 -20.93
C LYS A 5 11.55 2.47 -20.47
N ARG A 6 10.81 3.22 -21.29
CA ARG A 6 9.46 3.72 -20.95
C ARG A 6 8.44 2.59 -20.76
N LYS A 7 8.48 1.56 -21.63
CA LYS A 7 7.60 0.39 -21.47
C LYS A 7 7.88 -0.36 -20.15
N LYS A 8 9.15 -0.57 -19.78
CA LYS A 8 9.53 -1.23 -18.53
C LYS A 8 9.03 -0.45 -17.29
N ILE A 9 9.15 0.87 -17.28
CA ILE A 9 8.66 1.71 -16.19
C ILE A 9 7.13 1.62 -16.06
N LEU A 10 6.39 1.61 -17.17
CA LEU A 10 4.93 1.45 -17.17
C LEU A 10 4.52 0.10 -16.55
N TRP A 11 5.18 -0.99 -16.94
CA TRP A 11 4.91 -2.33 -16.39
C TRP A 11 5.19 -2.40 -14.88
N ILE A 12 6.28 -1.80 -14.41
CA ILE A 12 6.60 -1.75 -12.98
C ILE A 12 5.51 -1.00 -12.21
N ARG A 13 5.01 0.13 -12.72
CA ARG A 13 3.94 0.90 -12.10
C ARG A 13 2.63 0.10 -12.04
N LEU A 14 2.22 -0.53 -13.15
CA LEU A 14 1.03 -1.39 -13.17
C LEU A 14 1.14 -2.52 -12.14
N LEU A 15 2.31 -3.13 -12.00
CA LEU A 15 2.55 -4.16 -11.01
C LEU A 15 2.44 -3.63 -9.58
N VAL A 16 3.00 -2.46 -9.28
CA VAL A 16 2.89 -1.82 -7.97
C VAL A 16 1.43 -1.50 -7.62
N TYR A 17 0.66 -0.95 -8.59
CA TYR A 17 -0.75 -0.64 -8.36
C TYR A 17 -1.60 -1.90 -8.18
N SER A 18 -1.35 -2.96 -8.95
CA SER A 18 -2.06 -4.23 -8.77
C SER A 18 -1.76 -4.85 -7.41
N LEU A 19 -0.52 -4.77 -6.92
CA LEU A 19 -0.15 -5.21 -5.58
C LEU A 19 -0.81 -4.37 -4.48
N ALA A 20 -0.84 -3.04 -4.64
CA ALA A 20 -1.50 -2.15 -3.68
C ALA A 20 -3.01 -2.41 -3.59
N MET A 21 -3.68 -2.58 -4.73
CA MET A 21 -5.10 -2.94 -4.79
C MET A 21 -5.34 -4.33 -4.21
N GLY A 22 -4.51 -5.32 -4.54
CA GLY A 22 -4.61 -6.67 -3.99
C GLY A 22 -4.42 -6.71 -2.47
N ALA A 23 -3.44 -5.98 -1.93
CA ALA A 23 -3.25 -5.85 -0.49
C ALA A 23 -4.44 -5.13 0.18
N GLY A 24 -4.96 -4.07 -0.44
CA GLY A 24 -6.13 -3.35 0.05
C GLY A 24 -7.38 -4.24 0.10
N THR A 25 -7.67 -5.00 -0.95
CA THR A 25 -8.80 -5.93 -0.99
C THR A 25 -8.65 -7.03 0.06
N PHE A 26 -7.46 -7.57 0.24
CA PHE A 26 -7.19 -8.58 1.27
C PHE A 26 -7.45 -8.05 2.69
N LEU A 27 -6.98 -6.85 3.02
CA LEU A 27 -7.20 -6.23 4.33
C LEU A 27 -8.68 -5.93 4.60
N VAL A 28 -9.41 -5.47 3.60
CA VAL A 28 -10.86 -5.21 3.71
C VAL A 28 -11.60 -6.53 3.91
N HIS A 29 -11.25 -7.58 3.15
CA HIS A 29 -11.87 -8.90 3.29
C HIS A 29 -11.62 -9.47 4.69
N GLN A 30 -10.38 -9.45 5.18
CA GLN A 30 -10.04 -9.92 6.53
C GLN A 30 -10.85 -9.18 7.61
N LYS A 31 -10.98 -7.87 7.48
CA LYS A 31 -11.77 -7.07 8.40
C LYS A 31 -13.26 -7.44 8.37
N TRP A 32 -13.84 -7.66 7.19
CA TRP A 32 -15.22 -8.06 7.04
C TRP A 32 -15.47 -9.46 7.63
N ASP A 33 -14.54 -10.40 7.44
CA ASP A 33 -14.61 -11.72 8.04
C ASP A 33 -14.60 -11.64 9.57
N GLU A 34 -13.73 -10.84 10.16
CA GLU A 34 -13.66 -10.63 11.60
C GLU A 34 -14.95 -10.01 12.15
N GLN A 35 -15.46 -8.98 11.48
CA GLN A 35 -16.71 -8.34 11.84
C GLN A 35 -17.91 -9.30 11.67
N ALA A 36 -17.93 -10.10 10.60
CA ALA A 36 -18.97 -11.09 10.38
C ALA A 36 -18.97 -12.18 11.48
N ARG A 37 -17.79 -12.61 11.93
CA ARG A 37 -17.64 -13.54 13.07
C ARG A 37 -18.20 -12.94 14.37
N THR A 38 -17.85 -11.69 14.64
CA THR A 38 -18.30 -10.98 15.84
C THR A 38 -19.80 -10.73 15.82
N THR A 39 -20.35 -10.30 14.69
CA THR A 39 -21.80 -10.08 14.54
C THR A 39 -22.58 -11.38 14.59
N PHE A 40 -22.03 -12.50 14.06
CA PHE A 40 -22.67 -13.81 14.17
C PHE A 40 -22.77 -14.29 15.63
N LYS A 41 -21.69 -14.13 16.40
CA LYS A 41 -21.69 -14.43 17.83
C LYS A 41 -22.74 -13.57 18.56
N THR A 42 -22.80 -12.30 18.25
CA THR A 42 -23.79 -11.36 18.84
C THR A 42 -25.23 -11.77 18.48
N ALA A 43 -25.46 -12.12 17.20
CA ALA A 43 -26.77 -12.60 16.74
C ALA A 43 -27.20 -13.85 17.48
N LEU A 44 -26.29 -14.82 17.67
CA LEU A 44 -26.54 -16.04 18.38
C LEU A 44 -26.92 -15.77 19.86
N LEU A 45 -26.17 -14.87 20.52
CA LEU A 45 -26.50 -14.49 21.91
C LEU A 45 -27.85 -13.78 21.99
N GLN A 46 -28.20 -12.92 21.06
CA GLN A 46 -29.53 -12.27 21.01
C GLN A 46 -30.66 -13.27 20.80
N GLU A 47 -30.45 -14.27 19.93
CA GLU A 47 -31.45 -15.32 19.70
C GLU A 47 -31.67 -16.20 20.94
N LEU A 48 -30.59 -16.50 21.65
CA LEU A 48 -30.71 -17.24 22.94
C LEU A 48 -31.41 -16.40 24.01
N GLN A 49 -31.07 -15.10 24.09
CA GLN A 49 -31.71 -14.19 25.04
C GLN A 49 -33.22 -14.04 24.81
N LYS A 50 -33.68 -14.03 23.56
CA LYS A 50 -35.13 -14.00 23.25
C LYS A 50 -35.88 -15.25 23.74
N ARG A 51 -35.18 -16.37 23.86
CA ARG A 51 -35.73 -17.65 24.30
C ARG A 51 -35.69 -17.85 25.80
N ASP A 52 -34.93 -17.02 26.52
CA ASP A 52 -34.85 -17.08 27.98
C ASP A 52 -36.11 -16.52 28.61
N THR A 53 -37.16 -17.37 28.64
CA THR A 53 -38.47 -17.06 29.26
C THR A 53 -38.44 -17.13 30.77
N LEU A 54 -37.39 -17.74 31.35
CA LEU A 54 -37.31 -17.99 32.79
C LEU A 54 -36.75 -16.78 33.57
N SER A 55 -36.49 -15.66 32.89
CA SER A 55 -35.93 -14.44 33.51
C SER A 55 -34.70 -14.74 34.38
N ILE A 56 -33.98 -15.81 34.04
CA ILE A 56 -32.72 -16.11 34.71
C ILE A 56 -31.70 -15.12 34.18
N PRO A 57 -31.17 -14.18 34.99
CA PRO A 57 -30.22 -13.16 34.53
C PRO A 57 -28.84 -13.73 34.16
N TYR A 58 -28.82 -14.98 33.73
CA TYR A 58 -27.62 -15.74 33.43
C TYR A 58 -26.99 -15.32 32.08
N ILE A 59 -27.82 -14.96 31.09
CA ILE A 59 -27.31 -14.67 29.75
C ILE A 59 -26.61 -13.29 29.69
N SER A 60 -27.12 -12.31 30.43
CA SER A 60 -26.53 -10.97 30.49
C SER A 60 -25.21 -10.90 31.28
N ASN A 61 -24.99 -11.83 32.21
CA ASN A 61 -23.82 -11.92 33.08
C ASN A 61 -22.81 -13.01 32.68
N TRP A 62 -22.99 -13.68 31.56
CA TRP A 62 -22.11 -14.77 31.14
C TRP A 62 -20.66 -14.34 30.94
N THR A 63 -20.42 -13.09 30.59
CA THR A 63 -19.09 -12.50 30.54
C THR A 63 -18.42 -12.33 31.91
N ALA A 64 -19.21 -12.16 32.98
CA ALA A 64 -18.65 -11.92 34.31
C ALA A 64 -18.33 -13.22 35.08
N ILE A 65 -18.99 -14.34 34.75
CA ILE A 65 -18.81 -15.65 35.42
C ILE A 65 -17.75 -16.50 34.72
N SER A 66 -17.36 -16.16 33.46
CA SER A 66 -16.39 -16.94 32.69
C SER A 66 -14.93 -16.70 33.08
N THR A 67 -14.64 -16.08 34.23
CA THR A 67 -13.27 -15.88 34.72
C THR A 67 -12.62 -17.14 35.26
N LEU A 68 -13.38 -18.21 35.47
CA LEU A 68 -12.83 -19.55 35.73
C LEU A 68 -12.81 -20.28 34.38
N GLU A 69 -11.66 -20.27 33.71
CA GLU A 69 -11.42 -21.12 32.55
C GLU A 69 -11.55 -22.57 32.96
N GLU A 70 -12.74 -23.15 32.73
CA GLU A 70 -12.88 -24.58 32.89
C GLU A 70 -12.06 -25.30 31.83
N VAL A 71 -11.25 -26.22 32.30
CA VAL A 71 -10.51 -27.13 31.41
C VAL A 71 -11.54 -28.04 30.73
N ASN A 72 -11.32 -28.33 29.43
CA ASN A 72 -12.16 -29.29 28.73
C ASN A 72 -12.29 -30.60 29.57
N PRO A 73 -13.51 -31.01 29.99
CA PRO A 73 -13.69 -32.23 30.77
C PRO A 73 -13.30 -33.49 29.98
N GLY A 74 -13.11 -33.40 28.66
CA GLY A 74 -12.80 -34.53 27.76
C GLY A 74 -13.99 -35.47 27.61
N VAL A 75 -14.52 -36.00 28.73
CA VAL A 75 -15.67 -36.92 28.75
C VAL A 75 -16.70 -36.39 29.71
N VAL A 76 -17.97 -36.35 29.30
CA VAL A 76 -19.11 -36.04 30.15
C VAL A 76 -20.01 -37.27 30.28
N GLU A 77 -20.54 -37.49 31.49
CA GLU A 77 -21.44 -38.62 31.78
C GLU A 77 -22.86 -38.08 32.02
N ILE A 78 -23.81 -38.62 31.29
CA ILE A 78 -25.23 -38.25 31.40
C ILE A 78 -26.01 -39.44 31.86
N ALA A 79 -26.85 -39.26 32.89
CA ALA A 79 -27.82 -40.26 33.35
C ALA A 79 -29.07 -40.18 32.45
N LEU A 80 -29.37 -41.25 31.76
CA LEU A 80 -30.57 -41.44 30.97
C LEU A 80 -31.43 -42.51 31.63
N ASP A 81 -32.69 -42.62 31.26
CA ASP A 81 -33.59 -43.66 31.74
C ASP A 81 -33.05 -45.08 31.46
N SER A 82 -32.26 -45.21 30.38
CA SER A 82 -31.59 -46.45 29.96
C SER A 82 -30.26 -46.72 30.68
N GLY A 83 -29.82 -45.85 31.60
CA GLY A 83 -28.56 -45.95 32.32
C GLY A 83 -27.61 -44.75 32.05
N LYS A 84 -26.40 -44.83 32.57
CA LYS A 84 -25.41 -43.80 32.39
C LYS A 84 -24.68 -43.96 31.05
N ARG A 85 -24.59 -42.89 30.29
CA ARG A 85 -23.89 -42.85 29.01
C ARG A 85 -22.76 -41.82 29.05
N LYS A 86 -21.62 -42.18 28.47
CA LYS A 86 -20.46 -41.32 28.35
C LYS A 86 -20.41 -40.75 26.96
N TYR A 87 -20.11 -39.43 26.85
CA TYR A 87 -19.92 -38.70 25.63
C TYR A 87 -18.54 -38.03 25.64
N GLU A 88 -17.82 -38.15 24.56
CA GLU A 88 -16.54 -37.50 24.39
C GLU A 88 -16.75 -36.10 23.79
N ILE A 89 -16.13 -35.07 24.39
CA ILE A 89 -16.17 -33.71 23.87
C ILE A 89 -14.80 -33.40 23.22
N PRO A 90 -14.71 -33.39 21.89
CA PRO A 90 -13.49 -33.03 21.21
C PRO A 90 -13.00 -31.61 21.57
N CYS A 91 -11.69 -31.42 21.70
CA CYS A 91 -11.11 -30.11 22.09
C CYS A 91 -11.60 -28.97 21.21
N PHE A 92 -11.68 -29.19 19.90
CA PHE A 92 -12.14 -28.15 18.97
C PHE A 92 -13.57 -27.68 19.19
N LYS A 93 -14.47 -28.60 19.63
CA LYS A 93 -15.86 -28.24 19.98
C LYS A 93 -15.90 -27.44 21.27
N PHE A 94 -15.10 -27.84 22.26
CA PHE A 94 -15.01 -27.14 23.53
C PHE A 94 -14.39 -25.75 23.38
N GLU A 95 -13.32 -25.61 22.59
CA GLU A 95 -12.68 -24.33 22.30
C GLU A 95 -13.62 -23.33 21.61
N ASN A 96 -14.47 -23.83 20.72
CA ASN A 96 -15.48 -23.04 20.01
C ASN A 96 -16.85 -23.08 20.71
N SER A 97 -16.94 -23.56 21.96
CA SER A 97 -18.16 -23.51 22.73
C SER A 97 -18.50 -22.06 23.09
N LEU A 98 -19.78 -21.70 22.90
CA LEU A 98 -20.32 -20.39 23.25
C LEU A 98 -20.15 -20.08 24.73
N VAL A 99 -20.28 -21.13 25.58
CA VAL A 99 -20.17 -21.07 27.03
C VAL A 99 -19.30 -22.23 27.50
N LYS A 100 -18.35 -21.97 28.40
CA LYS A 100 -17.41 -23.00 28.88
C LYS A 100 -17.80 -23.63 30.20
N GLY A 101 -18.52 -22.91 31.08
CA GLY A 101 -18.91 -23.40 32.38
C GLY A 101 -19.91 -24.57 32.30
N GLY A 102 -19.67 -25.65 33.05
CA GLY A 102 -20.49 -26.86 33.00
C GLY A 102 -21.96 -26.63 33.35
N ILE A 103 -22.23 -25.81 34.37
CA ILE A 103 -23.58 -25.43 34.78
C ILE A 103 -24.29 -24.65 33.68
N GLN A 104 -23.59 -23.66 33.10
CA GLN A 104 -24.17 -22.83 32.03
C GLN A 104 -24.43 -23.66 30.77
N ARG A 105 -23.57 -24.61 30.43
CA ARG A 105 -23.78 -25.53 29.32
C ARG A 105 -25.02 -26.40 29.56
N GLY A 106 -25.21 -26.90 30.80
CA GLY A 106 -26.40 -27.69 31.18
C GLY A 106 -27.70 -26.88 31.09
N LEU A 107 -27.69 -25.62 31.57
CA LEU A 107 -28.84 -24.73 31.45
C LEU A 107 -29.14 -24.40 29.96
N LEU A 108 -28.10 -24.28 29.14
CA LEU A 108 -28.26 -24.03 27.71
C LEU A 108 -28.87 -25.25 26.99
N THR A 109 -28.53 -26.49 27.41
CA THR A 109 -29.20 -27.69 26.90
C THR A 109 -30.69 -27.64 27.22
N ALA A 110 -31.07 -27.38 28.48
CA ALA A 110 -32.48 -27.30 28.87
C ALA A 110 -33.24 -26.21 28.09
N LEU A 111 -32.64 -25.04 27.91
CA LEU A 111 -33.23 -23.96 27.13
C LEU A 111 -33.47 -24.35 25.66
N LEU A 112 -32.49 -25.02 25.04
CA LEU A 112 -32.57 -25.43 23.64
C LEU A 112 -33.50 -26.61 23.41
N ASP A 113 -33.70 -27.48 24.43
CA ASP A 113 -34.68 -28.55 24.39
C ASP A 113 -36.12 -28.00 24.46
N GLU A 114 -36.36 -26.98 25.31
CA GLU A 114 -37.68 -26.33 25.44
C GLU A 114 -37.97 -25.42 24.22
N SER A 115 -36.98 -24.67 23.75
CA SER A 115 -37.12 -23.73 22.64
C SER A 115 -35.94 -23.88 21.65
N PRO A 116 -36.08 -24.80 20.69
CA PRO A 116 -35.03 -25.07 19.72
C PRO A 116 -34.64 -23.83 18.92
N LEU A 117 -33.34 -23.74 18.59
CA LEU A 117 -32.81 -22.65 17.76
C LEU A 117 -33.30 -22.81 16.32
N ASP A 118 -33.90 -21.75 15.77
CA ASP A 118 -34.35 -21.73 14.38
C ASP A 118 -33.29 -21.05 13.47
N ALA A 119 -32.93 -21.72 12.37
CA ALA A 119 -31.92 -21.25 11.42
C ALA A 119 -32.37 -19.97 10.71
N ASP A 120 -33.66 -19.83 10.38
CA ASP A 120 -34.18 -18.63 9.70
C ASP A 120 -34.17 -17.42 10.62
N SER A 121 -34.56 -17.58 11.88
CA SER A 121 -34.54 -16.52 12.89
C SER A 121 -33.12 -16.03 13.15
N LEU A 122 -32.16 -16.94 13.33
CA LEU A 122 -30.77 -16.62 13.52
C LEU A 122 -30.20 -15.89 12.30
N HIS A 123 -30.51 -16.37 11.09
CA HIS A 123 -30.11 -15.72 9.85
C HIS A 123 -30.67 -14.29 9.74
N GLY A 124 -31.95 -14.08 10.05
CA GLY A 124 -32.58 -12.79 10.06
C GLY A 124 -31.92 -11.79 11.01
N THR A 125 -31.63 -12.23 12.24
CA THR A 125 -30.97 -11.43 13.26
C THR A 125 -29.52 -11.10 12.85
N TRP A 126 -28.79 -12.07 12.30
CA TRP A 126 -27.43 -11.84 11.82
C TRP A 126 -27.37 -10.85 10.66
N ASN A 127 -28.25 -11.01 9.65
CA ASN A 127 -28.31 -10.08 8.52
C ASN A 127 -28.68 -8.65 8.95
N LYS A 128 -29.52 -8.49 9.97
CA LYS A 128 -29.82 -7.18 10.54
C LYS A 128 -28.56 -6.53 11.11
N LEU A 129 -27.78 -7.24 11.92
CA LEU A 129 -26.54 -6.75 12.52
C LEU A 129 -25.48 -6.44 11.47
N LEU A 130 -25.36 -7.25 10.41
CA LEU A 130 -24.44 -6.97 9.30
C LEU A 130 -24.81 -5.68 8.58
N LYS A 131 -26.09 -5.47 8.29
CA LYS A 131 -26.56 -4.21 7.68
C LYS A 131 -26.31 -2.99 8.56
N GLU A 132 -26.53 -3.10 9.85
CA GLU A 132 -26.23 -2.04 10.83
C GLU A 132 -24.72 -1.71 10.91
N SER A 133 -23.88 -2.67 10.50
CA SER A 133 -22.42 -2.51 10.44
C SER A 133 -21.91 -2.14 9.04
N ASP A 134 -22.79 -1.82 8.09
CA ASP A 134 -22.47 -1.54 6.68
C ASP A 134 -21.68 -2.65 5.98
N ILE A 135 -21.98 -3.91 6.34
CA ILE A 135 -21.34 -5.10 5.77
C ILE A 135 -22.31 -5.80 4.83
N PHE A 136 -21.90 -5.91 3.57
CA PHE A 136 -22.72 -6.54 2.53
C PHE A 136 -22.13 -7.91 2.15
N LEU A 137 -22.54 -8.94 2.90
CA LEU A 137 -22.17 -10.32 2.65
C LEU A 137 -23.42 -11.14 2.31
N LYS A 138 -23.28 -12.12 1.44
CA LYS A 138 -24.27 -13.18 1.31
C LYS A 138 -24.03 -14.17 2.42
N THR A 139 -25.04 -14.36 3.28
CA THR A 139 -24.93 -15.19 4.47
C THR A 139 -25.99 -16.27 4.50
N HIS A 140 -25.66 -17.37 5.16
CA HIS A 140 -26.57 -18.44 5.51
C HIS A 140 -26.20 -19.01 6.86
N THR A 141 -27.15 -19.66 7.50
CA THR A 141 -26.96 -20.34 8.78
C THR A 141 -27.37 -21.80 8.68
N ARG A 142 -26.61 -22.63 9.35
CA ARG A 142 -26.93 -24.02 9.57
C ARG A 142 -26.94 -24.28 11.06
N ILE A 143 -27.97 -24.99 11.53
CA ILE A 143 -28.03 -25.50 12.90
C ILE A 143 -28.03 -27.01 12.79
N THR A 144 -27.07 -27.65 13.46
CA THR A 144 -26.96 -29.10 13.53
C THR A 144 -27.12 -29.52 14.99
N VAL A 145 -28.03 -30.44 15.24
CA VAL A 145 -28.29 -31.00 16.56
C VAL A 145 -27.94 -32.49 16.52
N TRP A 146 -27.12 -32.94 17.46
CA TRP A 146 -26.80 -34.35 17.67
C TRP A 146 -27.69 -34.92 18.76
N ASP A 147 -28.44 -35.96 18.40
CA ASP A 147 -29.24 -36.70 19.36
C ASP A 147 -28.38 -37.50 20.37
N PHE A 148 -29.03 -38.24 21.26
CA PHE A 148 -28.32 -39.11 22.23
C PHE A 148 -27.62 -40.31 21.57
N GLN A 149 -27.91 -40.62 20.32
CA GLN A 149 -27.24 -41.66 19.52
C GLN A 149 -26.11 -41.06 18.65
N GLU A 150 -25.83 -39.78 18.82
CA GLU A 150 -24.83 -39.03 18.02
C GLU A 150 -25.18 -38.94 16.52
N GLN A 151 -26.48 -39.03 16.20
CA GLN A 151 -26.96 -38.82 14.84
C GLN A 151 -27.22 -37.34 14.60
N PRO A 152 -26.63 -36.73 13.57
CA PRO A 152 -26.80 -35.33 13.28
C PRO A 152 -28.11 -35.06 12.52
N SER A 153 -28.88 -34.09 12.99
CA SER A 153 -29.97 -33.47 12.25
C SER A 153 -29.65 -32.05 11.96
N SER A 154 -29.72 -31.63 10.70
CA SER A 154 -29.33 -30.28 10.27
C SER A 154 -30.51 -29.54 9.65
N ALA A 155 -30.71 -28.29 10.10
CA ALA A 155 -31.63 -27.33 9.51
C ALA A 155 -30.83 -26.16 8.90
N PHE A 156 -31.25 -25.72 7.73
CA PHE A 156 -30.65 -24.61 7.02
C PHE A 156 -31.65 -23.45 6.93
N SER A 157 -31.14 -22.22 6.91
CA SER A 157 -31.95 -21.04 6.60
C SER A 157 -32.52 -21.10 5.17
N LYS A 158 -33.75 -20.57 4.99
CA LYS A 158 -34.40 -20.47 3.68
C LYS A 158 -33.48 -19.68 2.68
N ASN A 159 -33.47 -20.07 1.41
CA ASN A 159 -32.61 -19.56 0.35
C ASN A 159 -31.20 -20.18 0.26
N VAL A 160 -31.07 -21.45 0.52
CA VAL A 160 -29.82 -22.18 0.24
C VAL A 160 -29.56 -22.27 -1.26
N GLN A 161 -28.95 -21.24 -1.83
CA GLN A 161 -28.13 -21.42 -3.03
C GLN A 161 -26.89 -22.20 -2.59
N LYS A 162 -26.48 -23.19 -3.39
CA LYS A 162 -25.39 -24.13 -3.09
C LYS A 162 -24.14 -23.42 -2.50
N PHE A 163 -24.10 -23.34 -1.17
CA PHE A 163 -22.89 -22.94 -0.46
C PHE A 163 -21.97 -24.14 -0.36
N SER A 164 -20.73 -23.99 -0.75
CA SER A 164 -19.70 -24.97 -0.53
C SER A 164 -19.35 -25.04 0.96
N GLN A 165 -18.99 -26.21 1.47
CA GLN A 165 -18.47 -26.35 2.84
C GLN A 165 -17.24 -25.47 3.11
N THR A 166 -16.57 -25.01 2.05
CA THR A 166 -15.42 -24.10 2.14
C THR A 166 -15.78 -22.68 2.56
N ASP A 167 -17.05 -22.30 2.48
CA ASP A 167 -17.52 -20.93 2.81
C ASP A 167 -17.94 -20.79 4.28
N SER A 168 -17.71 -21.82 5.12
CA SER A 168 -18.00 -21.75 6.55
C SER A 168 -17.07 -20.74 7.23
N LEU A 169 -17.67 -19.71 7.82
CA LEU A 169 -16.94 -18.66 8.52
C LEU A 169 -16.53 -19.09 9.92
N LEU A 170 -17.46 -19.68 10.66
CA LEU A 170 -17.28 -20.08 12.04
C LEU A 170 -18.42 -20.97 12.49
N SER A 171 -18.13 -21.93 13.38
CA SER A 171 -19.10 -22.73 14.11
C SER A 171 -19.00 -22.47 15.60
N TYR A 172 -20.15 -22.27 16.25
CA TYR A 172 -20.26 -22.26 17.72
C TYR A 172 -21.00 -23.47 18.19
N TYR A 173 -20.50 -24.05 19.28
CA TYR A 173 -21.07 -25.21 19.92
C TYR A 173 -21.77 -24.82 21.21
N MET A 174 -22.93 -25.47 21.49
CA MET A 174 -23.79 -25.18 22.61
C MET A 174 -24.29 -26.47 23.25
N GLY A 175 -24.68 -26.37 24.50
CA GLY A 175 -25.18 -27.49 25.28
C GLY A 175 -24.10 -28.22 26.09
N PHE A 176 -24.53 -29.11 27.01
CA PHE A 176 -23.66 -29.75 27.98
C PHE A 176 -22.59 -30.65 27.34
N ARG A 177 -22.92 -31.34 26.27
CA ARG A 177 -22.02 -32.19 25.46
C ARG A 177 -21.65 -31.55 24.13
N CYS A 178 -21.90 -30.25 23.92
CA CYS A 178 -21.73 -29.55 22.65
C CYS A 178 -22.60 -30.18 21.54
N GLU A 179 -23.86 -30.52 21.87
CA GLU A 179 -24.78 -31.21 20.98
C GLU A 179 -25.43 -30.31 19.94
N VAL A 180 -25.40 -29.00 20.11
CA VAL A 180 -25.96 -28.06 19.15
C VAL A 180 -24.81 -27.25 18.53
N GLU A 181 -24.72 -27.28 17.21
CA GLU A 181 -23.79 -26.49 16.44
C GLU A 181 -24.57 -25.46 15.63
N ALA A 182 -24.19 -24.19 15.77
CA ALA A 182 -24.63 -23.13 14.91
C ALA A 182 -23.44 -22.69 13.99
N THR A 183 -23.58 -22.91 12.68
CA THR A 183 -22.57 -22.56 11.69
C THR A 183 -23.06 -21.39 10.85
N GLY A 184 -22.23 -20.34 10.78
CA GLY A 184 -22.40 -19.21 9.88
C GLY A 184 -21.60 -19.41 8.61
N TYR A 185 -22.24 -19.23 7.47
CA TYR A 185 -21.63 -19.20 6.15
C TYR A 185 -21.69 -17.77 5.61
N ALA A 186 -20.59 -17.29 5.11
CA ALA A 186 -20.53 -15.98 4.49
C ALA A 186 -19.70 -16.04 3.20
N SER A 187 -20.22 -15.47 2.14
CA SER A 187 -19.48 -15.29 0.90
C SER A 187 -19.49 -13.82 0.49
N CYS A 188 -18.32 -13.33 0.08
CA CYS A 188 -18.15 -11.99 -0.40
C CYS A 188 -18.10 -12.00 -1.93
N GLU A 189 -19.01 -11.32 -2.57
CA GLU A 189 -18.88 -11.04 -3.99
C GLU A 189 -17.90 -9.89 -4.18
N TRP A 190 -16.94 -10.06 -5.07
CA TRP A 190 -15.85 -9.09 -5.28
C TRP A 190 -16.33 -7.66 -5.64
N TRP A 191 -17.54 -7.50 -6.20
CA TRP A 191 -18.15 -6.18 -6.46
C TRP A 191 -18.42 -5.39 -5.19
N TRP A 192 -18.80 -6.05 -4.11
CA TRP A 192 -19.07 -5.40 -2.83
C TRP A 192 -17.80 -4.84 -2.21
N LEU A 193 -16.67 -5.52 -2.43
CA LEU A 193 -15.37 -5.00 -2.03
C LEU A 193 -15.06 -3.66 -2.73
N LEU A 194 -15.46 -3.50 -4.00
CA LEU A 194 -15.26 -2.26 -4.73
C LEU A 194 -16.14 -1.10 -4.25
N SER A 195 -17.22 -1.36 -3.52
CA SER A 195 -18.08 -0.33 -2.93
C SER A 195 -17.52 0.24 -1.63
N ASP A 196 -16.51 -0.40 -1.01
CA ASP A 196 -15.85 0.15 0.17
C ASP A 196 -15.07 1.42 -0.21
N TRP A 197 -15.44 2.54 0.44
CA TRP A 197 -14.84 3.86 0.19
C TRP A 197 -13.31 3.84 0.36
N ARG A 198 -12.76 2.93 1.16
CA ARG A 198 -11.32 2.78 1.39
C ARG A 198 -10.59 2.29 0.14
N LEU A 199 -11.18 1.35 -0.59
CA LEU A 199 -10.65 0.89 -1.87
C LEU A 199 -10.77 1.98 -2.93
N LEU A 200 -11.88 2.75 -2.93
CA LEU A 200 -12.04 3.93 -3.78
C LEU A 200 -10.98 4.99 -3.45
N ALA A 201 -10.68 5.21 -2.17
CA ALA A 201 -9.62 6.13 -1.75
C ALA A 201 -8.22 5.67 -2.24
N ILE A 202 -7.89 4.38 -2.09
CA ILE A 202 -6.63 3.82 -2.61
C ILE A 202 -6.54 3.99 -4.12
N GLY A 203 -7.61 3.66 -4.85
CA GLY A 203 -7.70 3.86 -6.30
C GLY A 203 -7.55 5.33 -6.70
N GLY A 204 -8.18 6.24 -5.96
CA GLY A 204 -8.08 7.69 -6.16
C GLY A 204 -6.66 8.22 -5.95
N VAL A 205 -5.96 7.76 -4.92
CA VAL A 205 -4.55 8.11 -4.67
C VAL A 205 -3.66 7.61 -5.81
N CYS A 206 -3.85 6.36 -6.24
CA CYS A 206 -3.10 5.80 -7.36
C CYS A 206 -3.32 6.60 -8.66
N ALA A 207 -4.59 6.94 -8.96
CA ALA A 207 -4.94 7.77 -10.13
C ALA A 207 -4.36 9.19 -10.03
N GLY A 208 -4.36 9.78 -8.83
CA GLY A 208 -3.76 11.10 -8.56
C GLY A 208 -2.25 11.11 -8.81
N ILE A 209 -1.55 10.08 -8.36
CA ILE A 209 -0.11 9.91 -8.60
C ILE A 209 0.18 9.81 -10.11
N GLU A 210 -0.61 9.04 -10.87
CA GLU A 210 -0.45 8.94 -12.33
C GLU A 210 -0.71 10.27 -13.03
N LEU A 211 -1.72 11.02 -12.60
CA LEU A 211 -2.00 12.35 -13.13
C LEU A 211 -0.83 13.32 -12.91
N LEU A 212 -0.24 13.31 -11.72
CA LEU A 212 0.95 14.10 -11.42
C LEU A 212 2.14 13.72 -12.33
N PHE A 213 2.42 12.43 -12.48
CA PHE A 213 3.48 11.97 -13.39
C PHE A 213 3.21 12.37 -14.83
N PHE A 214 1.96 12.35 -15.27
CA PHE A 214 1.58 12.82 -16.62
C PHE A 214 1.83 14.32 -16.79
N ILE A 215 1.43 15.15 -15.81
CA ILE A 215 1.64 16.59 -15.82
C ILE A 215 3.13 16.91 -15.82
N PHE A 216 3.91 16.33 -14.89
CA PHE A 216 5.36 16.53 -14.82
C PHE A 216 6.07 16.04 -16.08
N GLY A 217 5.64 14.90 -16.65
CA GLY A 217 6.17 14.41 -17.92
C GLY A 217 5.92 15.35 -19.08
N LYS A 218 4.72 15.95 -19.18
CA LYS A 218 4.42 16.99 -20.16
C LYS A 218 5.25 18.26 -19.94
N MET A 219 5.32 18.75 -18.69
CA MET A 219 6.13 19.93 -18.37
C MET A 219 7.62 19.72 -18.72
N TYR A 220 8.17 18.55 -18.41
CA TYR A 220 9.54 18.20 -18.78
C TYR A 220 9.76 18.18 -20.30
N CYS A 221 8.82 17.59 -21.05
CA CYS A 221 8.87 17.61 -22.51
C CYS A 221 8.74 19.04 -23.09
N TYR A 222 7.89 19.90 -22.47
CA TYR A 222 7.78 21.31 -22.89
C TYR A 222 9.06 22.10 -22.59
N ARG A 223 9.69 21.90 -21.42
CA ARG A 223 10.97 22.52 -21.08
C ARG A 223 12.08 22.08 -22.04
N LYS A 224 12.14 20.78 -22.37
CA LYS A 224 13.14 20.25 -23.30
C LYS A 224 12.93 20.74 -24.74
N LYS A 225 11.69 21.00 -25.16
CA LYS A 225 11.42 21.61 -26.49
C LYS A 225 11.70 23.10 -26.53
N ARG A 226 11.82 23.79 -25.39
CA ARG A 226 12.19 25.21 -25.31
C ARG A 226 13.70 25.43 -25.16
N GLN A 227 14.48 24.38 -24.92
CA GLN A 227 15.93 24.50 -25.18
C GLN A 227 16.11 24.46 -26.69
N PRO A 228 16.62 25.52 -27.33
CA PRO A 228 16.96 25.45 -28.72
C PRO A 228 17.90 24.26 -28.90
N GLU A 229 17.67 23.46 -29.92
CA GLU A 229 18.61 22.43 -30.34
C GLU A 229 19.93 23.15 -30.59
N GLU A 230 20.89 23.04 -29.65
CA GLU A 230 22.28 23.24 -29.97
C GLU A 230 22.59 22.18 -31.02
N VAL A 231 22.61 22.65 -32.24
CA VAL A 231 23.10 21.93 -33.41
C VAL A 231 24.48 21.43 -33.03
N GLU A 232 24.63 20.14 -32.83
CA GLU A 232 25.91 19.47 -32.67
C GLU A 232 26.67 19.59 -34.02
N GLN A 233 27.22 20.80 -34.27
CA GLN A 233 28.19 20.99 -35.32
C GLN A 233 29.54 20.49 -34.81
N LYS A 234 29.82 19.22 -35.05
CA LYS A 234 31.17 18.72 -35.22
C LYS A 234 31.71 19.35 -36.48
N GLY A 235 32.46 20.44 -36.36
CA GLY A 235 33.11 21.05 -37.49
C GLY A 235 34.03 22.18 -37.05
N LEU A 236 35.29 22.00 -37.22
CA LEU A 236 36.40 22.96 -37.42
C LEU A 236 36.17 24.45 -36.96
N PRO A 237 37.14 25.10 -36.38
CA PRO A 237 36.98 26.46 -35.92
C PRO A 237 36.72 27.38 -37.13
N VAL A 238 35.45 27.75 -37.30
CA VAL A 238 35.09 28.81 -38.26
C VAL A 238 35.35 30.14 -37.56
N ILE A 239 36.39 30.85 -38.02
CA ILE A 239 36.58 32.25 -37.70
C ILE A 239 35.49 33.03 -38.43
N VAL A 240 34.39 33.34 -37.72
CA VAL A 240 33.39 34.28 -38.24
C VAL A 240 33.92 35.71 -37.99
N VAL A 241 34.58 36.26 -38.96
CA VAL A 241 34.87 37.69 -39.00
C VAL A 241 33.60 38.40 -39.45
N THR A 242 32.76 38.81 -38.50
CA THR A 242 31.67 39.75 -38.73
C THR A 242 32.18 41.15 -38.32
N ALA A 243 32.20 42.06 -39.25
CA ALA A 243 32.57 43.44 -39.00
C ALA A 243 31.67 44.02 -37.88
N GLU A 244 32.27 44.69 -36.90
CA GLU A 244 31.70 45.48 -35.80
C GLU A 244 31.31 44.75 -34.52
N GLN A 245 31.86 43.58 -34.21
CA GLN A 245 31.76 43.02 -32.83
C GLN A 245 33.16 42.76 -32.29
N SER A 246 33.38 43.17 -31.03
CA SER A 246 34.60 42.94 -30.28
C SER A 246 35.06 41.47 -30.42
N PRO A 247 36.38 41.22 -30.57
CA PRO A 247 36.88 39.86 -30.78
C PRO A 247 36.68 39.01 -29.53
N VAL A 248 35.72 38.08 -29.62
CA VAL A 248 35.48 37.03 -28.60
C VAL A 248 36.19 35.78 -29.10
N TYR A 249 37.14 35.29 -28.33
CA TYR A 249 37.92 34.08 -28.63
C TYR A 249 37.41 32.90 -27.89
N GLN A 250 37.14 31.78 -28.56
CA GLN A 250 36.78 30.50 -27.92
C GLN A 250 38.03 29.71 -27.59
N LEU A 251 38.28 29.46 -26.30
CA LEU A 251 39.46 28.74 -25.81
C LEU A 251 39.21 27.24 -25.57
N GLY A 252 37.95 26.82 -25.49
CA GLY A 252 37.56 25.44 -25.27
C GLY A 252 36.04 25.25 -25.38
N GLU A 253 35.53 24.04 -25.10
CA GLU A 253 34.13 23.73 -25.29
C GLU A 253 33.17 24.65 -24.52
N HIS A 254 33.59 25.21 -23.38
CA HIS A 254 32.77 26.07 -22.52
C HIS A 254 33.57 27.25 -21.96
N THR A 255 34.66 27.64 -22.64
CA THR A 255 35.55 28.74 -22.19
C THR A 255 35.71 29.78 -23.29
N PHE A 256 35.35 31.03 -22.99
CA PHE A 256 35.39 32.14 -23.90
C PHE A 256 36.19 33.28 -23.28
N PHE A 257 36.94 33.99 -24.11
CA PHE A 257 37.65 35.19 -23.72
C PHE A 257 37.13 36.41 -24.53
N ASP A 258 36.60 37.38 -23.80
CA ASP A 258 36.16 38.66 -24.32
C ASP A 258 37.32 39.67 -24.13
N ALA A 259 37.97 40.06 -25.21
CA ALA A 259 39.13 40.92 -25.16
C ALA A 259 38.79 42.38 -24.79
N GLU A 260 37.59 42.87 -25.16
CA GLU A 260 37.14 44.22 -24.84
C GLU A 260 36.76 44.38 -23.37
N ARG A 261 36.06 43.40 -22.83
CA ARG A 261 35.65 43.39 -21.42
C ARG A 261 36.74 42.87 -20.50
N MET A 262 37.81 42.29 -21.08
CA MET A 262 38.90 41.64 -20.32
C MET A 262 38.39 40.54 -19.39
N GLU A 263 37.44 39.76 -19.86
CA GLU A 263 36.76 38.74 -19.06
C GLU A 263 36.95 37.35 -19.67
N LEU A 264 37.26 36.38 -18.80
CA LEU A 264 37.30 34.98 -19.16
C LEU A 264 36.01 34.34 -18.60
N ILE A 265 35.20 33.78 -19.48
CA ILE A 265 33.93 33.16 -19.17
C ILE A 265 34.10 31.64 -19.28
N LYS A 266 33.96 30.92 -18.17
CA LYS A 266 33.99 29.47 -18.13
C LYS A 266 32.69 28.97 -17.50
N GLU A 267 31.88 28.27 -18.30
CA GLU A 267 30.52 27.82 -17.90
C GLU A 267 29.66 29.01 -17.46
N GLU A 268 29.41 29.19 -16.17
CA GLU A 268 28.67 30.34 -15.60
C GLU A 268 29.56 31.27 -14.76
N GLN A 269 30.88 30.99 -14.71
CA GLN A 269 31.83 31.80 -13.94
C GLN A 269 32.51 32.82 -14.84
N VAL A 270 32.46 34.07 -14.42
CA VAL A 270 33.14 35.19 -15.11
C VAL A 270 34.31 35.65 -14.26
N VAL A 271 35.52 35.58 -14.84
CA VAL A 271 36.75 36.00 -14.17
C VAL A 271 37.30 37.22 -14.90
N LYS A 272 37.42 38.36 -14.21
CA LYS A 272 38.08 39.54 -14.74
C LYS A 272 39.60 39.36 -14.77
N LEU A 273 40.19 39.57 -15.95
CA LEU A 273 41.62 39.56 -16.12
C LEU A 273 42.22 40.96 -15.89
N THR A 274 43.48 41.00 -15.47
CA THR A 274 44.19 42.31 -15.44
C THR A 274 44.44 42.77 -16.86
N PRO A 275 44.53 44.08 -17.13
CA PRO A 275 44.75 44.59 -18.49
C PRO A 275 45.97 43.98 -19.17
N GLN A 276 47.06 43.77 -18.42
CA GLN A 276 48.29 43.16 -18.93
C GLN A 276 48.07 41.67 -19.31
N THR A 277 47.36 40.92 -18.49
CA THR A 277 47.04 39.52 -18.76
C THR A 277 46.10 39.37 -19.96
N ALA A 278 45.11 40.25 -20.09
CA ALA A 278 44.18 40.27 -21.21
C ALA A 278 44.88 40.54 -22.53
N VAL A 279 45.74 41.58 -22.57
CA VAL A 279 46.51 41.91 -23.74
C VAL A 279 47.52 40.82 -24.15
N LEU A 280 48.14 40.17 -23.15
CA LEU A 280 49.03 39.04 -23.39
C LEU A 280 48.28 37.84 -23.97
N LEU A 281 47.12 37.52 -23.40
CA LEU A 281 46.28 36.41 -23.87
C LEU A 281 45.78 36.66 -25.30
N GLU A 282 45.33 37.89 -25.62
CA GLU A 282 44.91 38.27 -26.95
C GLU A 282 46.02 38.10 -27.95
N LYS A 283 47.24 38.58 -27.63
CA LYS A 283 48.39 38.42 -28.49
C LYS A 283 48.82 36.98 -28.73
N PHE A 284 48.67 36.11 -27.68
CA PHE A 284 48.90 34.68 -27.80
C PHE A 284 47.90 34.04 -28.78
N LEU A 285 46.66 34.45 -28.72
CA LEU A 285 45.61 33.91 -29.59
C LEU A 285 45.74 34.37 -31.04
N GLN A 286 46.30 35.57 -31.26
CA GLN A 286 46.59 36.14 -32.61
C GLN A 286 47.89 35.63 -33.22
N ALA A 287 48.79 35.09 -32.39
CA ALA A 287 50.11 34.66 -32.88
C ALA A 287 49.99 33.30 -33.63
N GLU A 288 50.72 33.21 -34.73
CA GLU A 288 50.78 31.97 -35.50
C GLU A 288 51.41 30.84 -34.68
N GLY A 289 50.70 29.75 -34.56
CA GLY A 289 51.12 28.63 -33.70
C GLY A 289 51.02 28.89 -32.20
N HIS A 290 50.35 29.97 -31.79
CA HIS A 290 50.14 30.33 -30.36
C HIS A 290 51.46 30.38 -29.55
N THR A 291 52.52 30.94 -30.19
CA THR A 291 53.81 31.11 -29.56
C THR A 291 54.28 32.58 -29.66
N LEU A 292 54.79 33.12 -28.57
CA LEU A 292 55.33 34.47 -28.50
C LEU A 292 56.78 34.44 -28.01
N SER A 293 57.64 35.18 -28.67
CA SER A 293 59.01 35.35 -28.18
C SER A 293 59.03 36.23 -26.92
N THR A 294 59.96 35.96 -26.01
CA THR A 294 60.12 36.77 -24.78
C THR A 294 60.38 38.26 -25.08
N SER A 295 61.11 38.57 -26.21
CA SER A 295 61.30 39.91 -26.64
C SER A 295 60.01 40.61 -27.05
N LEU A 296 59.13 39.93 -27.79
CA LEU A 296 57.84 40.47 -28.23
C LEU A 296 56.88 40.69 -27.02
N ILE A 297 56.89 39.80 -26.05
CA ILE A 297 56.14 39.94 -24.79
C ILE A 297 56.60 41.19 -24.03
N SER A 298 57.94 41.35 -23.90
CA SER A 298 58.52 42.51 -23.21
C SER A 298 58.17 43.82 -23.89
N GLU A 299 58.29 43.91 -25.22
CA GLU A 299 57.96 45.10 -26.01
C GLU A 299 56.48 45.47 -25.96
N THR A 300 55.58 44.44 -25.96
CA THR A 300 54.16 44.69 -25.97
C THR A 300 53.66 45.14 -24.59
N LEU A 301 54.13 44.53 -23.49
CA LEU A 301 53.68 44.87 -22.18
C LEU A 301 54.40 46.00 -21.48
N TRP A 302 55.65 46.21 -21.85
CA TRP A 302 56.54 47.33 -21.33
C TRP A 302 57.33 48.06 -22.42
N PRO A 303 56.62 48.87 -23.21
CA PRO A 303 57.29 49.58 -24.31
C PRO A 303 58.39 50.55 -23.83
N ASN A 304 58.41 50.85 -22.51
CA ASN A 304 59.40 51.73 -21.90
C ASN A 304 60.69 51.00 -21.52
N GLY A 305 60.86 49.72 -21.87
CA GLY A 305 62.06 48.95 -21.54
C GLY A 305 62.16 48.53 -20.08
N SER A 306 61.12 48.74 -19.29
CA SER A 306 61.08 48.36 -17.84
C SER A 306 60.74 46.90 -17.58
N GLY A 307 60.55 46.08 -18.62
CA GLY A 307 60.24 44.64 -18.55
C GLY A 307 61.49 43.83 -18.19
N SER A 308 61.45 43.07 -17.12
CA SER A 308 62.47 42.05 -16.77
C SER A 308 61.91 40.64 -17.02
N GLN A 309 62.87 39.73 -17.29
CA GLN A 309 62.50 38.30 -17.48
C GLN A 309 61.74 37.73 -16.31
N GLU A 310 62.02 38.13 -15.05
CA GLU A 310 61.35 37.73 -13.84
C GLU A 310 59.86 38.21 -13.79
N ARG A 311 59.60 39.40 -14.27
CA ARG A 311 58.23 39.95 -14.38
C ARG A 311 57.39 39.18 -15.37
N ILE A 312 57.98 38.77 -16.51
CA ILE A 312 57.28 37.91 -17.48
C ILE A 312 56.91 36.56 -16.85
N HIS A 313 57.86 35.92 -16.12
CA HIS A 313 57.61 34.68 -15.46
C HIS A 313 56.52 34.80 -14.37
N THR A 314 56.45 35.92 -13.67
CA THR A 314 55.44 36.17 -12.64
C THR A 314 54.03 36.36 -13.25
N LEU A 315 53.96 36.95 -14.45
CA LEU A 315 52.68 37.20 -15.14
C LEU A 315 52.10 35.93 -15.78
N ILE A 316 52.92 34.97 -16.18
CA ILE A 316 52.51 33.69 -16.81
C ILE A 316 52.20 32.60 -15.77
N ARG A 317 52.57 32.77 -14.54
CA ARG A 317 52.35 31.83 -13.46
C ARG A 317 50.98 32.00 -12.78
#